data_30721c8a71b346e5f63a5860ef223a24
#
_entry.id   30721c8a71b346e5f63a5860ef223a24
#
_cell.length_a   1.000
_cell.length_b   1.000
_cell.length_c   1.000
_cell.angle_alpha   90.00
_cell.angle_beta   90.00
_cell.angle_gamma   90.00
#
_symmetry.space_group_name_H-M   'P 1'
#
loop_
_entity.id
_entity.type
_entity.pdbx_description
1 polymer ?
#
loop_
_entity_poly.entity_id
_entity_poly.type
_entity_poly.pdbx_seq_one_letter_code
_entity_poly.pdbx_strand_id
1 'polypeptide(L)'
;VTGAAVGTSGQAFTILPKKSACYFCMFPELDEDTMPTCSIEGVHPPILSIVGAIEVAEAVKIITGKKPNLSERILHIDLENLDFNNTKTFRAEECPICGTGKIEVVQKEELILEELCGRNRGKRTYSITPTEIFDLDVNVVTGIAKEKGFTIDNQGDLGLSLRTNDLSVSFMKKGSAVVVGPKDESDAVSLYKSLLGKEIKA
;
A
#
# COMPACT_ATOMS: atom_id res chain seq x y z
N VAL A 1 -13.59 -5.82 -4.28
CA VAL A 1 -12.81 -6.82 -5.01
C VAL A 1 -11.35 -6.53 -4.73
N THR A 2 -10.55 -7.55 -4.56
CA THR A 2 -9.13 -7.44 -4.21
C THR A 2 -8.32 -8.40 -5.05
N GLY A 3 -7.19 -7.91 -5.58
CA GLY A 3 -6.19 -8.69 -6.27
C GLY A 3 -4.79 -8.37 -5.76
N ALA A 4 -3.88 -9.33 -5.82
CA ALA A 4 -2.48 -9.18 -5.52
C ALA A 4 -1.65 -10.00 -6.51
N ALA A 5 -0.42 -9.52 -6.78
CA ALA A 5 0.51 -10.22 -7.66
C ALA A 5 1.95 -9.97 -7.22
N VAL A 6 2.77 -11.04 -7.26
CA VAL A 6 4.21 -11.01 -7.01
C VAL A 6 4.89 -12.08 -7.87
N GLY A 7 6.03 -11.78 -8.46
CA GLY A 7 6.69 -12.68 -9.39
C GLY A 7 5.77 -13.07 -10.55
N THR A 8 5.56 -14.37 -10.75
CA THR A 8 4.63 -14.98 -11.71
C THR A 8 3.28 -15.35 -11.09
N SER A 9 3.12 -15.15 -9.78
CA SER A 9 1.96 -15.57 -9.01
C SER A 9 1.00 -14.42 -8.76
N GLY A 10 -0.28 -14.74 -8.66
CA GLY A 10 -1.32 -13.79 -8.33
C GLY A 10 -2.49 -14.42 -7.60
N GLN A 11 -3.30 -13.57 -6.98
CA GLN A 11 -4.54 -14.00 -6.34
C GLN A 11 -5.63 -12.95 -6.52
N ALA A 12 -6.88 -13.39 -6.51
CA ALA A 12 -8.04 -12.51 -6.53
C ALA A 12 -9.18 -13.08 -5.68
N PHE A 13 -9.92 -12.20 -5.01
CA PHE A 13 -11.11 -12.55 -4.25
C PHE A 13 -12.06 -11.35 -4.10
N THR A 14 -13.30 -11.62 -3.68
CA THR A 14 -14.31 -10.59 -3.49
C THR A 14 -14.83 -10.61 -2.06
N ILE A 15 -14.80 -9.47 -1.38
CA ILE A 15 -15.39 -9.31 -0.06
C ILE A 15 -16.77 -8.66 -0.20
N LEU A 16 -17.80 -9.37 0.24
CA LEU A 16 -19.15 -8.82 0.43
C LEU A 16 -19.35 -8.59 1.92
N PRO A 17 -19.42 -7.32 2.38
CA PRO A 17 -19.53 -6.99 3.81
C PRO A 17 -20.64 -7.78 4.51
N LYS A 18 -20.31 -8.39 5.63
CA LYS A 18 -21.21 -9.24 6.46
C LYS A 18 -21.72 -10.53 5.80
N LYS A 19 -21.40 -10.79 4.53
CA LYS A 19 -21.89 -11.98 3.77
C LYS A 19 -20.78 -12.98 3.48
N SER A 20 -19.56 -12.51 3.17
CA SER A 20 -18.42 -13.38 2.90
C SER A 20 -17.31 -13.23 3.94
N ALA A 21 -16.27 -14.06 3.85
CA ALA A 21 -15.04 -13.87 4.60
C ALA A 21 -14.48 -12.47 4.32
N CYS A 22 -13.99 -11.79 5.35
CA CYS A 22 -13.21 -10.55 5.17
C CYS A 22 -11.72 -10.88 5.01
N TYR A 23 -10.90 -9.87 4.77
CA TYR A 23 -9.46 -10.05 4.62
C TYR A 23 -8.83 -10.75 5.84
N PHE A 24 -9.17 -10.31 7.04
CA PHE A 24 -8.70 -10.91 8.29
C PHE A 24 -9.15 -12.37 8.49
N CYS A 25 -10.33 -12.76 8.02
CA CYS A 25 -10.75 -14.16 8.07
C CYS A 25 -9.88 -15.08 7.23
N MET A 26 -9.33 -14.54 6.13
CA MET A 26 -8.52 -15.30 5.18
C MET A 26 -7.05 -15.28 5.56
N PHE A 27 -6.59 -14.18 6.15
CA PHE A 27 -5.19 -13.93 6.50
C PHE A 27 -5.10 -13.34 7.92
N PRO A 28 -5.36 -14.16 8.97
CA PRO A 28 -5.39 -13.67 10.36
C PRO A 28 -4.02 -13.31 10.91
N GLU A 29 -2.98 -13.92 10.39
CA GLU A 29 -1.59 -13.77 10.85
C GLU A 29 -0.68 -13.53 9.64
N LEU A 30 -0.79 -12.33 9.05
CA LEU A 30 0.15 -11.91 8.02
C LEU A 30 1.39 -11.33 8.72
N ASP A 31 2.51 -11.98 8.56
CA ASP A 31 3.81 -11.43 8.91
C ASP A 31 4.38 -10.71 7.69
N GLU A 32 4.22 -9.39 7.67
CA GLU A 32 4.66 -8.55 6.55
C GLU A 32 6.18 -8.59 6.35
N ASP A 33 6.95 -8.84 7.42
CA ASP A 33 8.42 -8.90 7.36
C ASP A 33 8.95 -10.11 6.60
N THR A 34 8.16 -11.18 6.53
CA THR A 34 8.55 -12.42 5.83
C THR A 34 7.94 -12.54 4.43
N MET A 35 7.03 -11.65 4.05
CA MET A 35 6.38 -11.73 2.74
C MET A 35 7.30 -11.25 1.62
N PRO A 36 7.35 -11.98 0.48
CA PRO A 36 8.07 -11.51 -0.69
C PRO A 36 7.42 -10.22 -1.20
N THR A 37 8.20 -9.17 -1.31
CA THR A 37 7.72 -7.89 -1.83
C THR A 37 8.02 -7.75 -3.32
N CYS A 38 7.20 -7.01 -4.05
CA CYS A 38 7.43 -6.72 -5.47
C CYS A 38 8.79 -6.02 -5.70
N SER A 39 9.35 -5.36 -4.68
CA SER A 39 10.67 -4.72 -4.77
C SER A 39 11.82 -5.72 -4.82
N ILE A 40 11.65 -6.91 -4.22
CA ILE A 40 12.64 -7.99 -4.17
C ILE A 40 12.42 -8.95 -5.34
N GLU A 41 11.22 -9.50 -5.48
CA GLU A 41 10.87 -10.52 -6.47
C GLU A 41 10.54 -9.93 -7.85
N GLY A 42 10.15 -8.66 -7.91
CA GLY A 42 9.57 -8.08 -9.10
C GLY A 42 8.14 -8.57 -9.35
N VAL A 43 7.61 -8.25 -10.50
CA VAL A 43 6.30 -8.75 -10.94
C VAL A 43 6.29 -8.96 -12.45
N HIS A 44 5.81 -10.09 -12.91
CA HIS A 44 5.66 -10.41 -14.32
C HIS A 44 4.44 -9.66 -14.89
N PRO A 45 4.59 -8.80 -15.92
CA PRO A 45 3.50 -7.95 -16.38
C PRO A 45 2.20 -8.69 -16.76
N PRO A 46 2.22 -9.88 -17.39
CA PRO A 46 1.00 -10.63 -17.69
C PRO A 46 0.14 -10.96 -16.48
N ILE A 47 0.72 -11.27 -15.29
CA ILE A 47 -0.08 -11.60 -14.10
C ILE A 47 -0.92 -10.40 -13.65
N LEU A 48 -0.38 -9.17 -13.73
CA LEU A 48 -1.11 -7.95 -13.41
C LEU A 48 -2.34 -7.78 -14.29
N SER A 49 -2.18 -8.05 -15.60
CA SER A 49 -3.28 -7.94 -16.56
C SER A 49 -4.38 -8.97 -16.28
N ILE A 50 -4.02 -10.20 -15.95
CA ILE A 50 -4.97 -11.27 -15.64
C ILE A 50 -5.72 -10.97 -14.33
N VAL A 51 -5.00 -10.62 -13.27
CA VAL A 51 -5.60 -10.27 -11.98
C VAL A 51 -6.54 -9.07 -12.15
N GLY A 52 -6.09 -7.99 -12.79
CA GLY A 52 -6.90 -6.81 -13.02
C GLY A 52 -8.16 -7.10 -13.89
N ALA A 53 -8.06 -7.94 -14.91
CA ALA A 53 -9.23 -8.35 -15.71
C ALA A 53 -10.25 -9.12 -14.87
N ILE A 54 -9.80 -10.00 -13.98
CA ILE A 54 -10.65 -10.73 -13.05
C ILE A 54 -11.33 -9.78 -12.06
N GLU A 55 -10.60 -8.83 -11.49
CA GLU A 55 -11.17 -7.82 -10.59
C GLU A 55 -12.27 -7.01 -11.26
N VAL A 56 -12.05 -6.55 -12.49
CA VAL A 56 -13.06 -5.84 -13.28
C VAL A 56 -14.27 -6.72 -13.53
N ALA A 57 -14.08 -8.00 -13.92
CA ALA A 57 -15.18 -8.93 -14.18
C ALA A 57 -16.04 -9.18 -12.93
N GLU A 58 -15.44 -9.32 -11.75
CA GLU A 58 -16.13 -9.46 -10.47
C GLU A 58 -16.86 -8.18 -10.08
N ALA A 59 -16.24 -7.01 -10.26
CA ALA A 59 -16.85 -5.71 -10.01
C ALA A 59 -18.09 -5.48 -10.88
N VAL A 60 -18.02 -5.80 -12.17
CA VAL A 60 -19.16 -5.71 -13.08
C VAL A 60 -20.33 -6.58 -12.61
N LYS A 61 -20.08 -7.80 -12.10
CA LYS A 61 -21.14 -8.63 -11.54
C LYS A 61 -21.84 -7.95 -10.36
N ILE A 62 -21.07 -7.34 -9.44
CA ILE A 62 -21.64 -6.62 -8.29
C ILE A 62 -22.52 -5.45 -8.77
N ILE A 63 -22.01 -4.63 -9.70
CA ILE A 63 -22.71 -3.44 -10.21
C ILE A 63 -24.00 -3.85 -10.94
N THR A 64 -23.98 -4.98 -11.66
CA THR A 64 -25.14 -5.50 -12.39
C THR A 64 -26.08 -6.37 -11.54
N GLY A 65 -25.89 -6.43 -10.22
CA GLY A 65 -26.73 -7.20 -9.29
C GLY A 65 -26.53 -8.71 -9.35
N LYS A 66 -25.47 -9.18 -10.01
CA LYS A 66 -25.12 -10.61 -10.06
C LYS A 66 -24.24 -10.99 -8.88
N LYS A 67 -24.31 -12.27 -8.45
CA LYS A 67 -23.40 -12.79 -7.41
C LYS A 67 -21.99 -12.88 -7.99
N PRO A 68 -20.97 -12.27 -7.37
CA PRO A 68 -19.57 -12.46 -7.77
C PRO A 68 -19.13 -13.90 -7.47
N ASN A 69 -18.31 -14.47 -8.34
CA ASN A 69 -17.89 -15.87 -8.22
C ASN A 69 -16.85 -16.06 -7.10
N LEU A 70 -16.06 -15.01 -6.81
CA LEU A 70 -14.96 -15.04 -5.85
C LEU A 70 -15.37 -14.57 -4.44
N SER A 71 -16.67 -14.45 -4.14
CA SER A 71 -17.13 -14.04 -2.82
C SER A 71 -17.00 -15.11 -1.72
N GLU A 72 -16.78 -16.37 -2.11
CA GLU A 72 -16.67 -17.51 -1.18
C GLU A 72 -15.41 -18.35 -1.48
N ARG A 73 -14.47 -17.77 -2.23
CA ARG A 73 -13.21 -18.42 -2.61
C ARG A 73 -12.13 -17.42 -2.99
N ILE A 74 -10.89 -17.85 -2.86
CA ILE A 74 -9.72 -17.17 -3.43
C ILE A 74 -9.35 -17.91 -4.69
N LEU A 75 -9.15 -17.17 -5.78
CA LEU A 75 -8.49 -17.69 -6.97
C LEU A 75 -6.99 -17.46 -6.82
N HIS A 76 -6.21 -18.52 -6.88
CA HIS A 76 -4.76 -18.50 -6.97
C HIS A 76 -4.36 -18.76 -8.42
N ILE A 77 -3.40 -18.00 -8.91
CA ILE A 77 -2.89 -18.05 -10.27
C ILE A 77 -1.38 -18.22 -10.20
N ASP A 78 -0.87 -19.23 -10.88
CA ASP A 78 0.55 -19.45 -11.11
C ASP A 78 0.80 -19.50 -12.62
N LEU A 79 1.45 -18.47 -13.16
CA LEU A 79 1.75 -18.41 -14.59
C LEU A 79 3.02 -19.19 -14.97
N GLU A 80 3.84 -19.59 -14.02
CA GLU A 80 4.98 -20.46 -14.32
C GLU A 80 4.53 -21.85 -14.72
N ASN A 81 3.54 -22.40 -13.99
CA ASN A 81 2.96 -23.72 -14.26
C ASN A 81 1.62 -23.65 -15.00
N LEU A 82 1.07 -22.46 -15.28
CA LEU A 82 -0.26 -22.23 -15.84
C LEU A 82 -1.38 -22.83 -15.01
N ASP A 83 -1.24 -22.79 -13.70
CA ASP A 83 -2.22 -23.31 -12.76
C ASP A 83 -3.17 -22.20 -12.28
N PHE A 84 -4.47 -22.55 -12.23
CA PHE A 84 -5.56 -21.70 -11.74
C PHE A 84 -6.38 -22.47 -10.71
N ASN A 85 -6.12 -22.21 -9.43
CA ASN A 85 -6.69 -22.97 -8.33
C ASN A 85 -7.67 -22.12 -7.50
N ASN A 86 -8.80 -22.72 -7.10
CA ASN A 86 -9.78 -22.07 -6.25
C ASN A 86 -9.79 -22.70 -4.86
N THR A 87 -9.54 -21.90 -3.83
CA THR A 87 -9.65 -22.30 -2.43
C THR A 87 -10.89 -21.69 -1.81
N LYS A 88 -11.76 -22.52 -1.20
CA LYS A 88 -12.95 -22.02 -0.49
C LYS A 88 -12.56 -21.22 0.74
N THR A 89 -13.29 -20.13 0.97
CA THR A 89 -13.13 -19.27 2.14
C THR A 89 -14.39 -19.27 2.99
N PHE A 90 -14.21 -19.14 4.31
CA PHE A 90 -15.31 -19.15 5.26
C PHE A 90 -15.21 -17.93 6.17
N ARG A 91 -16.34 -17.29 6.44
CA ARG A 91 -16.42 -16.22 7.41
C ARG A 91 -16.33 -16.83 8.81
N ALA A 92 -15.35 -16.39 9.61
CA ALA A 92 -15.23 -16.81 10.99
C ALA A 92 -16.24 -16.05 11.87
N GLU A 93 -16.99 -16.76 12.71
CA GLU A 93 -17.98 -16.15 13.61
C GLU A 93 -17.32 -15.24 14.65
N GLU A 94 -16.16 -15.64 15.15
CA GLU A 94 -15.38 -14.87 16.14
C GLU A 94 -14.39 -13.88 15.51
N CYS A 95 -14.49 -13.63 14.20
CA CYS A 95 -13.60 -12.67 13.54
C CYS A 95 -13.72 -11.28 14.19
N PRO A 96 -12.63 -10.64 14.61
CA PRO A 96 -12.67 -9.32 15.23
C PRO A 96 -13.13 -8.22 14.27
N ILE A 97 -12.99 -8.43 12.96
CA ILE A 97 -13.33 -7.42 11.95
C ILE A 97 -14.77 -7.56 11.45
N CYS A 98 -15.21 -8.77 11.07
CA CYS A 98 -16.53 -8.96 10.45
C CYS A 98 -17.48 -9.84 11.27
N GLY A 99 -17.02 -10.43 12.37
CA GLY A 99 -17.77 -11.30 13.28
C GLY A 99 -18.13 -10.61 14.59
N THR A 100 -18.19 -11.39 15.67
CA THR A 100 -18.51 -10.96 17.03
C THR A 100 -17.27 -10.74 17.91
N GLY A 101 -16.08 -11.03 17.41
CA GLY A 101 -14.82 -10.82 18.11
C GLY A 101 -14.59 -9.34 18.45
N LYS A 102 -13.74 -9.09 19.43
CA LYS A 102 -13.35 -7.74 19.83
C LYS A 102 -12.02 -7.41 19.19
N ILE A 103 -11.93 -6.23 18.57
CA ILE A 103 -10.66 -5.64 18.16
C ILE A 103 -10.05 -5.01 19.41
N GLU A 104 -8.85 -5.42 19.79
CA GLU A 104 -8.01 -4.56 20.61
C GLU A 104 -7.64 -3.36 19.72
N VAL A 105 -8.09 -2.18 20.14
CA VAL A 105 -7.77 -0.95 19.42
C VAL A 105 -6.27 -0.74 19.55
N VAL A 106 -5.54 -1.11 18.50
CA VAL A 106 -4.13 -0.72 18.36
C VAL A 106 -4.07 0.80 18.36
N GLN A 107 -3.15 1.36 19.13
CA GLN A 107 -2.95 2.81 19.18
C GLN A 107 -2.83 3.33 17.75
N LYS A 108 -3.54 4.41 17.46
CA LYS A 108 -3.56 5.03 16.14
C LYS A 108 -2.15 5.52 15.84
N GLU A 109 -1.47 4.85 14.92
CA GLU A 109 -0.18 5.34 14.45
C GLU A 109 -0.36 6.72 13.83
N GLU A 110 0.55 7.64 14.10
CA GLU A 110 0.52 9.00 13.53
C GLU A 110 0.74 9.00 12.02
N LEU A 111 1.52 8.04 11.54
CA LEU A 111 1.92 7.89 10.16
C LEU A 111 1.63 6.46 9.70
N ILE A 112 1.01 6.33 8.56
CA ILE A 112 0.91 5.08 7.84
C ILE A 112 2.11 5.03 6.90
N LEU A 113 2.95 4.02 7.06
CA LEU A 113 4.14 3.79 6.26
C LEU A 113 3.95 2.54 5.41
N GLU A 114 4.27 2.64 4.13
CA GLU A 114 4.22 1.52 3.19
C GLU A 114 5.46 1.52 2.32
N GLU A 115 6.15 0.38 2.23
CA GLU A 115 7.23 0.22 1.26
C GLU A 115 6.65 -0.01 -0.13
N LEU A 116 6.98 0.86 -1.07
CA LEU A 116 6.53 0.76 -2.45
C LEU A 116 7.55 0.01 -3.31
N CYS A 117 7.05 -0.74 -4.29
CA CYS A 117 7.91 -1.32 -5.33
C CYS A 117 8.69 -0.20 -6.04
N GLY A 118 9.98 -0.12 -5.78
CA GLY A 118 10.84 0.93 -6.30
C GLY A 118 10.94 0.88 -7.83
N ARG A 119 10.68 2.00 -8.52
CA ARG A 119 10.93 2.14 -9.97
C ARG A 119 12.43 2.19 -10.30
N ASN A 120 13.26 2.53 -9.33
CA ASN A 120 14.72 2.59 -9.48
C ASN A 120 15.37 1.37 -8.83
N ARG A 121 15.94 0.49 -9.63
CA ARG A 121 16.67 -0.69 -9.13
C ARG A 121 17.70 -0.28 -8.07
N GLY A 122 17.61 -0.92 -6.90
CA GLY A 122 18.54 -0.72 -5.78
C GLY A 122 18.20 0.42 -4.82
N LYS A 123 17.10 1.17 -5.02
CA LYS A 123 16.64 2.21 -4.08
C LYS A 123 15.30 1.84 -3.48
N ARG A 124 15.24 1.75 -2.15
CA ARG A 124 13.99 1.58 -1.40
C ARG A 124 13.12 2.82 -1.56
N THR A 125 11.82 2.62 -1.56
CA THR A 125 10.85 3.71 -1.71
C THR A 125 9.74 3.52 -0.70
N TYR A 126 9.42 4.57 0.04
CA TYR A 126 8.37 4.54 1.06
C TYR A 126 7.31 5.58 0.77
N SER A 127 6.05 5.18 0.90
CA SER A 127 4.91 6.08 1.01
C SER A 127 4.67 6.38 2.49
N ILE A 128 4.56 7.65 2.84
CA ILE A 128 4.27 8.10 4.20
C ILE A 128 2.99 8.92 4.13
N THR A 129 1.96 8.46 4.84
CA THR A 129 0.66 9.13 4.88
C THR A 129 0.32 9.47 6.33
N PRO A 130 0.17 10.76 6.67
CA PRO A 130 -0.27 11.15 8.01
C PRO A 130 -1.71 10.73 8.23
N THR A 131 -2.03 10.21 9.41
CA THR A 131 -3.41 9.85 9.80
C THR A 131 -4.28 11.08 10.00
N GLU A 132 -3.70 12.19 10.39
CA GLU A 132 -4.36 13.51 10.41
C GLU A 132 -3.88 14.34 9.22
N ILE A 133 -4.80 14.59 8.30
CA ILE A 133 -4.53 15.38 7.09
C ILE A 133 -4.30 16.84 7.47
N PHE A 134 -3.24 17.44 6.95
CA PHE A 134 -2.92 18.85 7.12
C PHE A 134 -2.51 19.49 5.79
N ASP A 135 -2.68 20.80 5.67
CA ASP A 135 -2.17 21.53 4.52
C ASP A 135 -0.67 21.82 4.68
N LEU A 136 0.12 21.36 3.68
CA LEU A 136 1.56 21.54 3.65
C LEU A 136 1.89 23.03 3.41
N ASP A 137 2.70 23.61 4.31
CA ASP A 137 3.33 24.90 4.02
C ASP A 137 4.56 24.71 3.14
N VAL A 138 4.36 24.84 1.84
CA VAL A 138 5.39 24.64 0.83
C VAL A 138 6.60 25.56 1.04
N ASN A 139 6.40 26.79 1.54
CA ASN A 139 7.49 27.74 1.75
C ASN A 139 8.38 27.30 2.92
N VAL A 140 7.79 26.82 4.00
CA VAL A 140 8.52 26.28 5.15
C VAL A 140 9.35 25.07 4.74
N VAL A 141 8.71 24.10 4.08
CA VAL A 141 9.41 22.88 3.62
C VAL A 141 10.53 23.21 2.63
N THR A 142 10.30 24.16 1.72
CA THR A 142 11.31 24.62 0.74
C THR A 142 12.51 25.26 1.44
N GLY A 143 12.26 26.09 2.48
CA GLY A 143 13.34 26.70 3.28
C GLY A 143 14.21 25.66 3.94
N ILE A 144 13.59 24.74 4.69
CA ILE A 144 14.29 23.65 5.39
C ILE A 144 15.04 22.73 4.41
N ALA A 145 14.40 22.40 3.28
CA ALA A 145 15.01 21.56 2.26
C ALA A 145 16.30 22.17 1.69
N LYS A 146 16.31 23.47 1.41
CA LYS A 146 17.51 24.19 0.94
C LYS A 146 18.64 24.17 1.97
N GLU A 147 18.32 24.40 3.26
CA GLU A 147 19.30 24.33 4.35
C GLU A 147 19.91 22.93 4.48
N LYS A 148 19.14 21.88 4.15
CA LYS A 148 19.59 20.48 4.16
C LYS A 148 20.25 20.04 2.84
N GLY A 149 20.46 20.96 1.88
CA GLY A 149 21.12 20.66 0.62
C GLY A 149 20.26 20.01 -0.45
N PHE A 150 18.94 20.07 -0.31
CA PHE A 150 18.03 19.62 -1.36
C PHE A 150 17.85 20.70 -2.44
N THR A 151 17.76 20.24 -3.68
CA THR A 151 17.29 21.04 -4.83
C THR A 151 15.80 20.81 -5.03
N ILE A 152 15.11 21.83 -5.53
CA ILE A 152 13.70 21.75 -5.87
C ILE A 152 13.60 21.31 -7.32
N ASP A 153 13.02 20.11 -7.57
CA ASP A 153 12.79 19.60 -8.91
C ASP A 153 11.48 20.15 -9.50
N ASN A 154 10.43 20.19 -8.68
CA ASN A 154 9.11 20.66 -9.07
C ASN A 154 8.38 21.25 -7.86
N GLN A 155 7.64 22.33 -8.11
CA GLN A 155 6.76 22.95 -7.12
C GLN A 155 5.50 23.42 -7.82
N GLY A 156 4.33 23.04 -7.32
CA GLY A 156 3.04 23.39 -7.89
C GLY A 156 1.90 23.29 -6.87
N ASP A 157 0.68 23.49 -7.36
CA ASP A 157 -0.53 23.48 -6.53
C ASP A 157 -0.83 22.13 -5.87
N LEU A 158 -0.28 21.04 -6.41
CA LEU A 158 -0.51 19.68 -5.94
C LEU A 158 0.56 19.21 -4.95
N GLY A 159 1.74 19.83 -4.91
CA GLY A 159 2.82 19.44 -4.04
C GLY A 159 4.19 19.97 -4.44
N LEU A 160 5.23 19.38 -3.85
CA LEU A 160 6.63 19.77 -3.94
C LEU A 160 7.49 18.52 -4.11
N SER A 161 8.44 18.54 -5.07
CA SER A 161 9.44 17.49 -5.24
C SER A 161 10.84 18.04 -4.97
N LEU A 162 11.56 17.33 -4.12
CA LEU A 162 12.89 17.67 -3.63
C LEU A 162 13.87 16.56 -4.00
N ARG A 163 15.13 16.91 -4.28
CA ARG A 163 16.14 15.92 -4.63
C ARG A 163 17.52 16.30 -4.10
N THR A 164 18.28 15.25 -3.73
CA THR A 164 19.73 15.25 -3.60
C THR A 164 20.30 14.23 -4.60
N ASN A 165 21.61 13.95 -4.55
CA ASN A 165 22.22 12.91 -5.38
C ASN A 165 21.64 11.52 -5.08
N ASP A 166 21.30 11.23 -3.81
CA ASP A 166 20.90 9.90 -3.35
C ASP A 166 19.42 9.79 -2.96
N LEU A 167 18.82 10.89 -2.53
CA LEU A 167 17.48 10.95 -1.99
C LEU A 167 16.54 11.78 -2.87
N SER A 168 15.28 11.37 -2.94
CA SER A 168 14.20 12.19 -3.51
C SER A 168 12.99 12.12 -2.60
N VAL A 169 12.35 13.26 -2.36
CA VAL A 169 11.13 13.37 -1.56
C VAL A 169 10.08 14.14 -2.32
N SER A 170 8.93 13.55 -2.53
CA SER A 170 7.79 14.20 -3.17
C SER A 170 6.65 14.33 -2.17
N PHE A 171 6.37 15.55 -1.74
CA PHE A 171 5.25 15.88 -0.86
C PHE A 171 4.01 16.20 -1.66
N MET A 172 2.88 15.68 -1.22
CA MET A 172 1.55 16.12 -1.65
C MET A 172 1.03 17.23 -0.75
N LYS A 173 0.15 18.07 -1.27
CA LYS A 173 -0.42 19.23 -0.55
C LYS A 173 -1.06 18.87 0.79
N LYS A 174 -1.55 17.65 0.94
CA LYS A 174 -2.23 17.15 2.14
C LYS A 174 -1.30 16.39 3.12
N GLY A 175 0.00 16.57 2.98
CA GLY A 175 1.00 16.05 3.91
C GLY A 175 1.54 14.67 3.57
N SER A 176 0.91 13.89 2.72
CA SER A 176 1.48 12.61 2.27
C SER A 176 2.77 12.83 1.49
N ALA A 177 3.70 11.89 1.58
CA ALA A 177 4.97 11.97 0.85
C ALA A 177 5.41 10.62 0.31
N VAL A 178 6.18 10.65 -0.76
CA VAL A 178 6.95 9.51 -1.26
C VAL A 178 8.43 9.83 -1.10
N VAL A 179 9.14 8.93 -0.41
CA VAL A 179 10.57 9.04 -0.10
C VAL A 179 11.31 7.95 -0.84
N VAL A 180 12.29 8.32 -1.68
CA VAL A 180 13.10 7.38 -2.47
C VAL A 180 14.55 7.46 -2.02
N GLY A 181 15.18 6.31 -1.76
CA GLY A 181 16.58 6.17 -1.40
C GLY A 181 16.94 6.16 0.08
N PRO A 182 15.99 6.15 1.05
CA PRO A 182 16.34 5.98 2.46
C PRO A 182 16.89 4.56 2.70
N LYS A 183 17.62 4.40 3.78
CA LYS A 183 18.22 3.10 4.13
C LYS A 183 17.18 2.11 4.64
N ASP A 184 16.25 2.60 5.43
CA ASP A 184 15.18 1.84 6.07
C ASP A 184 13.98 2.76 6.38
N GLU A 185 12.95 2.21 7.01
CA GLU A 185 11.74 2.91 7.41
C GLU A 185 12.01 4.05 8.40
N SER A 186 12.86 3.81 9.38
CA SER A 186 13.22 4.81 10.39
C SER A 186 13.90 6.03 9.76
N ASP A 187 14.78 5.80 8.78
CA ASP A 187 15.45 6.85 8.00
C ASP A 187 14.43 7.64 7.17
N ALA A 188 13.48 6.94 6.53
CA ALA A 188 12.39 7.57 5.77
C ALA A 188 11.51 8.48 6.63
N VAL A 189 11.07 7.99 7.79
CA VAL A 189 10.25 8.75 8.74
C VAL A 189 11.03 9.94 9.33
N SER A 190 12.29 9.73 9.69
CA SER A 190 13.15 10.80 10.22
C SER A 190 13.35 11.91 9.20
N LEU A 191 13.60 11.55 7.94
CA LEU A 191 13.73 12.50 6.84
C LEU A 191 12.43 13.29 6.63
N TYR A 192 11.29 12.60 6.56
CA TYR A 192 9.96 13.21 6.42
C TYR A 192 9.70 14.23 7.52
N LYS A 193 9.83 13.83 8.80
CA LYS A 193 9.63 14.71 9.97
C LYS A 193 10.58 15.92 9.94
N SER A 194 11.83 15.68 9.59
CA SER A 194 12.86 16.74 9.55
C SER A 194 12.61 17.81 8.47
N LEU A 195 11.97 17.46 7.37
CA LEU A 195 11.63 18.38 6.28
C LEU A 195 10.35 19.17 6.57
N LEU A 196 9.43 18.63 7.37
CA LEU A 196 8.22 19.34 7.77
C LEU A 196 8.47 20.44 8.81
N GLY A 197 9.60 20.40 9.52
CA GLY A 197 9.92 21.40 10.55
C GLY A 197 8.97 21.41 11.75
N LYS A 198 8.11 20.41 11.86
CA LYS A 198 7.19 20.21 12.99
C LYS A 198 7.65 18.96 13.76
N GLU A 199 7.79 19.08 15.09
CA GLU A 199 7.57 17.92 15.94
C GLU A 199 6.11 17.54 15.76
N ILE A 200 5.84 16.53 14.93
CA ILE A 200 4.56 15.84 14.94
C ILE A 200 4.54 15.19 16.31
N LYS A 201 3.74 15.73 17.22
CA LYS A 201 3.65 15.24 18.62
C LYS A 201 3.22 13.78 18.56
N ALA A 202 4.00 12.94 19.28
CA ALA A 202 3.68 11.54 19.53
C ALA A 202 2.37 11.40 20.31
#